data_7e63feb8f1b736c7612ddbbc3005da50
#
_entry.id   7e63feb8f1b736c7612ddbbc3005da50
#
_cell.length_a   1.000
_cell.length_b   1.000
_cell.length_c   1.000
_cell.angle_alpha   90.00
_cell.angle_beta   90.00
_cell.angle_gamma   90.00
#
_symmetry.space_group_name_H-M   'P 1'
#
loop_
_entity.id
_entity.type
_entity.pdbx_description
1 polymer ?
#
loop_
_entity_poly.entity_id
_entity_poly.type
_entity_poly.pdbx_seq_one_letter_code
_entity_poly.pdbx_strand_id
1 'polypeptide(L)' 'MKNIIQFHIYKGENQYIAECVNLSIVTQAETLDELTKNIKEAVKLHLDGEDLKELNLSSKPSILLNFELEDVAYV' A
#
# COMPACT_ATOMS: atom_id res chain seq x y z
N MET A 1 18.71 -9.22 0.29
CA MET A 1 17.43 -9.27 -0.39
C MET A 1 16.66 -8.00 -0.14
N LYS A 2 16.24 -7.36 -1.20
CA LYS A 2 15.50 -6.13 -1.08
C LYS A 2 14.03 -6.42 -1.00
N ASN A 3 13.38 -6.00 0.08
CA ASN A 3 12.00 -6.36 0.34
C ASN A 3 11.16 -5.10 0.48
N ILE A 4 10.66 -4.66 -0.67
CA ILE A 4 9.82 -3.49 -0.74
C ILE A 4 8.44 -3.92 -1.22
N ILE A 5 7.44 -3.57 -0.45
CA ILE A 5 6.05 -3.76 -0.83
C ILE A 5 5.57 -2.41 -1.35
N GLN A 6 5.15 -2.38 -2.61
CA GLN A 6 4.75 -1.14 -3.25
C GLN A 6 3.25 -1.02 -3.35
N PHE A 7 2.75 0.16 -3.03
CA PHE A 7 1.35 0.50 -3.20
C PHE A 7 1.21 1.66 -4.14
N HIS A 8 0.20 1.59 -4.97
CA HIS A 8 -0.22 2.68 -5.83
C HIS A 8 -1.42 3.35 -5.18
N ILE A 9 -1.31 4.65 -4.90
CA ILE A 9 -2.37 5.40 -4.24
C ILE A 9 -2.98 6.39 -5.21
N TYR A 10 -4.29 6.41 -5.27
CA TYR A 10 -5.01 7.39 -6.06
C TYR A 10 -6.28 7.80 -5.32
N LYS A 11 -6.84 8.92 -5.72
CA LYS A 11 -8.04 9.44 -5.09
C LYS A 11 -9.28 8.98 -5.87
N GLY A 12 -10.18 8.30 -5.17
CA GLY A 12 -11.50 7.98 -5.68
C GLY A 12 -12.44 9.15 -5.42
N GLU A 13 -13.73 8.92 -5.55
CA GLU A 13 -14.70 10.00 -5.35
C GLU A 13 -14.65 10.60 -3.95
N ASN A 14 -14.67 9.75 -2.94
CA ASN A 14 -14.72 10.20 -1.56
C ASN A 14 -13.60 9.66 -0.69
N GLN A 15 -12.74 8.85 -1.25
CA GLN A 15 -11.71 8.19 -0.46
C GLN A 15 -10.43 8.03 -1.26
N TYR A 16 -9.33 7.89 -0.53
CA TYR A 16 -8.06 7.50 -1.13
C TYR A 16 -8.01 5.98 -1.17
N ILE A 17 -7.53 5.45 -2.28
CA ILE A 17 -7.45 4.02 -2.51
C ILE A 17 -5.99 3.63 -2.66
N ALA A 18 -5.60 2.55 -2.01
CA ALA A 18 -4.25 2.01 -2.12
C ALA A 18 -4.33 0.59 -2.63
N GLU A 19 -3.68 0.33 -3.76
CA GLU A 19 -3.59 -0.99 -4.35
C GLU A 19 -2.16 -1.46 -4.29
N CYS A 20 -1.95 -2.66 -3.76
CA CYS A 20 -0.62 -3.23 -3.70
C CYS A 20 -0.20 -3.76 -5.08
N VAL A 21 1.03 -3.46 -5.46
CA VAL A 21 1.58 -3.92 -6.74
C VAL A 21 2.02 -5.38 -6.64
N ASN A 22 2.59 -5.76 -5.51
CA ASN A 22 3.20 -7.07 -5.32
C ASN A 22 2.26 -8.13 -4.75
N LEU A 23 1.29 -7.72 -3.96
CA LEU A 23 0.41 -8.63 -3.22
C LEU A 23 -1.05 -8.27 -3.47
N SER A 24 -1.93 -9.20 -3.16
CA SER A 24 -3.37 -8.97 -3.35
C SER A 24 -3.95 -8.23 -2.16
N ILE A 25 -3.60 -6.96 -2.04
CA ILE A 25 -4.06 -6.10 -0.95
C ILE A 25 -4.62 -4.82 -1.55
N VAL A 26 -5.84 -4.49 -1.15
CA VAL A 26 -6.46 -3.20 -1.50
C VAL A 26 -7.06 -2.64 -0.22
N THR A 27 -6.83 -1.36 0.04
CA THR A 27 -7.42 -0.70 1.19
C THR A 27 -7.79 0.73 0.82
N GLN A 28 -8.57 1.37 1.66
CA GLN A 28 -9.04 2.71 1.40
C GLN A 28 -9.26 3.46 2.71
N ALA A 29 -9.26 4.79 2.63
CA ALA A 29 -9.51 5.64 3.78
C ALA A 29 -9.86 7.04 3.30
N GLU A 30 -10.51 7.81 4.17
CA GLU A 30 -10.90 9.17 3.84
C GLU A 30 -9.73 10.15 3.88
N THR A 31 -8.70 9.84 4.66
CA THR A 31 -7.51 10.69 4.77
C THR A 31 -6.27 9.87 4.52
N LEU A 32 -5.19 10.57 4.15
CA LEU A 32 -3.91 9.90 3.92
C LEU A 32 -3.33 9.33 5.21
N ASP A 33 -3.56 9.99 6.34
CA ASP A 33 -3.10 9.48 7.63
C ASP A 33 -3.77 8.16 7.98
N GLU A 34 -5.07 8.08 7.78
CA GLU A 34 -5.80 6.83 8.01
C GLU A 34 -5.38 5.77 7.01
N LEU A 35 -5.16 6.18 5.75
CA LEU A 35 -4.75 5.24 4.72
C LEU A 35 -3.41 4.59 5.08
N THR A 36 -2.47 5.38 5.58
CA THR A 36 -1.17 4.87 6.00
C THR A 36 -1.32 3.82 7.10
N LYS A 37 -2.16 4.10 8.08
CA LYS A 37 -2.43 3.13 9.14
C LYS A 37 -3.05 1.86 8.60
N ASN A 38 -4.03 2.03 7.71
CA ASN A 38 -4.73 0.89 7.12
C ASN A 38 -3.80 0.04 6.26
N ILE A 39 -2.89 0.67 5.55
CA ILE A 39 -1.90 -0.04 4.74
C ILE A 39 -1.00 -0.91 5.64
N LYS A 40 -0.47 -0.32 6.70
CA LYS A 40 0.40 -1.06 7.62
C LYS A 40 -0.33 -2.25 8.24
N GLU A 41 -1.57 -2.04 8.64
CA GLU A 41 -2.36 -3.08 9.24
C GLU A 41 -2.72 -4.18 8.23
N ALA A 42 -3.08 -3.78 7.03
CA ALA A 42 -3.43 -4.73 5.98
C ALA A 42 -2.23 -5.59 5.58
N VAL A 43 -1.04 -4.98 5.48
CA VAL A 43 0.18 -5.73 5.18
C VAL A 43 0.48 -6.72 6.29
N LYS A 44 0.37 -6.26 7.54
CA LYS A 44 0.63 -7.11 8.69
C LYS A 44 -0.30 -8.32 8.71
N LEU A 45 -1.57 -8.10 8.47
CA LEU A 45 -2.55 -9.18 8.44
C LEU A 45 -2.33 -10.14 7.29
N HIS A 46 -1.98 -9.59 6.13
CA HIS A 46 -1.74 -10.41 4.95
C HIS A 46 -0.53 -11.33 5.13
N LEU A 47 0.51 -10.82 5.79
CA LEU A 47 1.73 -11.59 6.02
C LEU A 47 1.65 -12.51 7.22
N ASP A 48 0.64 -12.33 8.07
CA ASP A 48 0.47 -13.15 9.26
C ASP A 48 0.15 -14.59 8.85
N GLY A 49 0.97 -15.52 9.31
CA GLY A 49 0.78 -16.93 8.97
C GLY A 49 1.33 -17.32 7.60
N GLU A 50 1.83 -16.38 6.82
CA GLU A 50 2.42 -16.68 5.52
C GLU A 50 3.88 -17.05 5.64
N ASP A 51 4.35 -17.87 4.68
CA ASP A 51 5.78 -18.16 4.59
C ASP A 51 6.45 -17.01 3.84
N LEU A 52 7.17 -16.17 4.57
CA LEU A 52 7.81 -15.00 4.00
C LEU A 52 8.84 -15.35 2.93
N LYS A 53 9.46 -16.52 3.04
CA LYS A 53 10.42 -16.97 2.04
C LYS A 53 9.73 -17.25 0.70
N GLU A 54 8.54 -17.82 0.74
CA GLU A 54 7.76 -18.08 -0.47
C GLU A 54 7.32 -16.79 -1.13
N LEU A 55 7.06 -15.75 -0.32
CA LEU A 55 6.71 -14.44 -0.82
C LEU A 55 7.92 -13.62 -1.22
N ASN A 56 9.12 -14.17 -0.99
CA ASN A 56 10.37 -13.48 -1.25
C ASN A 56 10.50 -12.17 -0.47
N LEU A 57 10.04 -12.20 0.78
CA LEU A 57 10.05 -11.03 1.65
C LEU A 57 10.87 -11.29 2.91
N SER A 58 11.39 -10.23 3.49
CA SER A 58 12.04 -10.31 4.79
C SER A 58 10.98 -10.21 5.88
N SER A 59 11.40 -10.45 7.13
CA SER A 59 10.50 -10.32 8.27
C SER A 59 10.08 -8.87 8.54
N LYS A 60 10.82 -7.91 7.97
CA LYS A 60 10.54 -6.49 8.16
C LYS A 60 10.64 -5.76 6.82
N PRO A 61 9.68 -5.98 5.93
CA PRO A 61 9.71 -5.32 4.63
C PRO A 61 9.43 -3.83 4.77
N SER A 62 9.97 -3.06 3.83
CA SER A 62 9.65 -1.64 3.72
C SER A 62 8.43 -1.48 2.84
N ILE A 63 7.68 -0.42 3.08
CA ILE A 63 6.51 -0.11 2.27
C ILE A 63 6.79 1.19 1.51
N LEU A 64 6.64 1.13 0.21
CA LEU A 64 6.79 2.30 -0.65
C LEU A 64 5.42 2.70 -1.18
N LEU A 65 5.09 3.97 -1.02
CA LEU A 65 3.82 4.50 -1.48
C LEU A 65 4.05 5.42 -2.68
N ASN A 66 3.39 5.11 -3.78
CA ASN A 66 3.40 5.94 -4.98
C ASN A 66 2.05 6.61 -5.09
N PHE A 67 2.04 7.93 -5.02
CA PHE A 67 0.81 8.69 -5.04
C PHE A 67 0.60 9.33 -6.41
N GLU A 68 -0.52 9.02 -7.03
CA GLU A 68 -0.90 9.59 -8.31
C GLU A 68 -1.74 10.85 -8.09
N LEU A 69 -1.26 11.97 -8.60
CA LEU A 69 -2.01 13.23 -8.56
C LEU A 69 -2.69 13.44 -9.90
N GLU A 70 -3.99 13.68 -9.84
CA GLU A 70 -4.78 13.94 -11.03
C GLU A 70 -5.16 15.41 -11.08
N ASP A 71 -5.58 15.85 -12.27
CA ASP A 71 -6.11 17.19 -12.47
C ASP A 71 -5.18 18.31 -12.05
N VAL A 72 -3.88 18.11 -12.29
CA VAL A 72 -2.91 19.17 -12.08
C VAL A 72 -3.06 20.16 -13.21
N ALA A 73 -3.40 21.41 -12.87
CA ALA A 73 -3.62 22.46 -13.85
C ALA A 73 -2.37 23.31 -14.04
N TYR A 74 -2.14 23.71 -15.28
CA TYR A 74 -1.12 24.70 -15.61
C TYR A 74 -1.79 26.06 -15.64
N VAL A 75 -1.06 27.05 -15.23
CA VAL A 75 -1.53 28.42 -15.35
C VAL A 75 -0.56 29.20 -16.21
#